data_6338fc12e13442e05fb78a6c1c085bbf
#
_entry.id   6338fc12e13442e05fb78a6c1c085bbf
#
_cell.length_a   1.000
_cell.length_b   1.000
_cell.length_c   1.000
_cell.angle_alpha   90.00
_cell.angle_beta   90.00
_cell.angle_gamma   90.00
#
_symmetry.space_group_name_H-M   'P 1'
#
loop_
_entity.id
_entity.type
_entity.pdbx_description
1 polymer ?
#
loop_
_entity_poly.entity_id
_entity_poly.type
_entity_poly.pdbx_seq_one_letter_code
_entity_poly.pdbx_strand_id
1 'polypeptide(L)'
;MAGGLIAARRAHPGEFVGYRAKRVLLDVAGELTPYAEWPSADVGESGPRVFLTGGAGVVFPQRLIGQMHEAGDSFTETCPRADDIWINVQALRAGVVTRRVPCRGFALSFPRSQGEGALHTDNVGRGGNDRQLAATLTPGDLDVLNAG
;
A
#
# COMPACT_ATOMS: atom_id res chain seq x y z
N MET A 1 6.22 9.50 16.90
CA MET A 1 5.78 9.03 15.56
C MET A 1 4.48 9.71 15.10
N ALA A 2 3.42 9.74 15.91
CA ALA A 2 2.14 10.36 15.52
C ALA A 2 2.25 11.84 15.08
N GLY A 3 3.09 12.65 15.74
CA GLY A 3 3.28 14.06 15.38
C GLY A 3 3.77 14.28 13.94
N GLY A 4 4.59 13.39 13.40
CA GLY A 4 5.06 13.48 12.02
C GLY A 4 3.98 13.19 11.00
N LEU A 5 3.13 12.19 11.22
CA LEU A 5 1.99 11.89 10.34
C LEU A 5 0.92 12.98 10.38
N ILE A 6 0.66 13.57 11.56
CA ILE A 6 -0.28 14.67 11.69
C ILE A 6 0.23 15.90 10.90
N ALA A 7 1.52 16.21 11.00
CA ALA A 7 2.13 17.29 10.22
C ALA A 7 2.07 17.01 8.71
N ALA A 8 2.39 15.78 8.30
CA ALA A 8 2.28 15.35 6.90
C ALA A 8 0.83 15.45 6.40
N ARG A 9 -0.15 15.02 7.19
CA ARG A 9 -1.58 15.14 6.85
C ARG A 9 -2.02 16.60 6.67
N ARG A 10 -1.48 17.53 7.48
CA ARG A 10 -1.75 18.95 7.33
C ARG A 10 -1.11 19.55 6.08
N ALA A 11 0.10 19.10 5.72
CA ALA A 11 0.80 19.53 4.52
C ALA A 11 0.18 18.94 3.23
N HIS A 12 -0.42 17.75 3.32
CA HIS A 12 -1.00 17.02 2.20
C HIS A 12 -2.45 16.57 2.50
N PRO A 13 -3.40 17.52 2.59
CA PRO A 13 -4.72 17.26 3.17
C PRO A 13 -5.62 16.27 2.41
N GLY A 14 -5.36 16.05 1.11
CA GLY A 14 -6.12 15.11 0.28
C GLY A 14 -5.41 13.78 0.00
N GLU A 15 -4.18 13.61 0.48
CA GLU A 15 -3.34 12.47 0.14
C GLU A 15 -3.39 11.35 1.20
N PHE A 16 -3.18 10.13 0.76
CA PHE A 16 -2.92 8.97 1.59
C PHE A 16 -1.43 8.94 1.91
N VAL A 17 -1.06 9.24 3.15
CA VAL A 17 0.33 9.42 3.56
C VAL A 17 0.80 8.33 4.52
N GLY A 18 2.06 7.89 4.38
CA GLY A 18 2.64 6.89 5.26
C GLY A 18 4.16 6.90 5.27
N TYR A 19 4.73 6.24 6.27
CA TYR A 19 6.18 6.21 6.49
C TYR A 19 6.90 5.17 5.64
N ARG A 20 6.25 4.05 5.33
CA ARG A 20 6.83 2.96 4.54
C ARG A 20 6.04 2.78 3.26
N ALA A 21 6.76 2.69 2.17
CA ALA A 21 6.18 2.44 0.86
C ALA A 21 7.11 1.61 0.00
N LYS A 22 6.52 0.83 -0.90
CA LYS A 22 7.18 0.24 -2.05
C LYS A 22 6.81 1.02 -3.30
N ARG A 23 7.64 0.92 -4.33
CA ARG A 23 7.29 1.40 -5.67
C ARG A 23 6.82 0.23 -6.50
N VAL A 24 5.58 0.29 -6.97
CA VAL A 24 5.02 -0.72 -7.90
C VAL A 24 5.87 -0.75 -9.16
N LEU A 25 6.36 -1.93 -9.53
CA LEU A 25 7.06 -2.16 -10.78
C LEU A 25 6.16 -2.88 -11.77
N LEU A 26 6.20 -2.39 -13.00
CA LEU A 26 5.57 -3.00 -14.16
C LEU A 26 6.66 -3.45 -15.14
N ASP A 27 6.42 -4.54 -15.82
CA ASP A 27 7.27 -5.02 -16.89
C ASP A 27 7.04 -4.24 -18.21
N VAL A 28 7.73 -4.64 -19.27
CA VAL A 28 7.62 -3.99 -20.60
C VAL A 28 6.25 -4.18 -21.25
N ALA A 29 5.46 -5.16 -20.80
CA ALA A 29 4.09 -5.39 -21.24
C ALA A 29 3.05 -4.61 -20.40
N GLY A 30 3.49 -3.93 -19.35
CA GLY A 30 2.60 -3.21 -18.42
C GLY A 30 1.98 -4.08 -17.34
N GLU A 31 2.49 -5.29 -17.17
CA GLU A 31 2.04 -6.22 -16.13
C GLU A 31 2.86 -6.06 -14.84
N LEU A 32 2.27 -6.41 -13.70
CA LEU A 32 2.97 -6.35 -12.42
C LEU A 32 4.15 -7.32 -12.38
N THR A 33 5.32 -6.82 -11.98
CA THR A 33 6.40 -7.71 -11.55
C THR A 33 6.10 -8.30 -10.17
N PRO A 34 6.77 -9.40 -9.76
CA PRO A 34 6.59 -9.98 -8.43
C PRO A 34 6.74 -8.95 -7.30
N TYR A 35 5.84 -8.97 -6.32
CA TYR A 35 5.84 -8.04 -5.19
C TYR A 35 7.18 -7.98 -4.44
N ALA A 36 7.89 -9.11 -4.39
CA ALA A 36 9.20 -9.20 -3.75
C ALA A 36 10.27 -8.32 -4.44
N GLU A 37 10.12 -8.06 -5.73
CA GLU A 37 11.04 -7.24 -6.54
C GLU A 37 10.79 -5.73 -6.39
N TRP A 38 9.64 -5.33 -5.84
CA TRP A 38 9.32 -3.91 -5.69
C TRP A 38 10.28 -3.24 -4.72
N PRO A 39 11.02 -2.22 -5.14
CA PRO A 39 11.93 -1.48 -4.26
C PRO A 39 11.15 -0.60 -3.28
N SER A 40 11.84 -0.12 -2.26
CA SER A 40 11.30 0.97 -1.46
C SER A 40 11.12 2.22 -2.32
N ALA A 41 9.95 2.86 -2.24
CA ALA A 41 9.74 4.17 -2.83
C ALA A 41 10.64 5.21 -2.12
N ASP A 42 11.00 6.30 -2.79
CA ASP A 42 11.81 7.35 -2.19
C ASP A 42 11.01 8.20 -1.21
N VAL A 43 11.69 8.82 -0.24
CA VAL A 43 11.04 9.77 0.69
C VAL A 43 10.58 11.00 -0.10
N GLY A 44 9.31 11.35 0.04
CA GLY A 44 8.68 12.43 -0.72
C GLY A 44 8.05 11.98 -2.03
N GLU A 45 8.34 10.76 -2.49
CA GLU A 45 7.72 10.19 -3.68
C GLU A 45 6.21 10.09 -3.51
N SER A 46 5.48 10.40 -4.58
CA SER A 46 4.01 10.35 -4.62
C SER A 46 3.52 9.94 -5.99
N GLY A 47 2.33 9.36 -6.03
CA GLY A 47 1.68 8.96 -7.27
C GLY A 47 1.00 7.60 -7.16
N PRO A 48 0.41 7.12 -8.28
CA PRO A 48 -0.34 5.87 -8.30
C PRO A 48 0.53 4.63 -8.05
N ARG A 49 1.84 4.71 -8.35
CA ARG A 49 2.79 3.61 -8.13
C ARG A 49 3.42 3.59 -6.73
N VAL A 50 3.08 4.53 -5.87
CA VAL A 50 3.51 4.50 -4.48
C VAL A 50 2.55 3.63 -3.67
N PHE A 51 3.04 2.51 -3.17
CA PHE A 51 2.28 1.51 -2.41
C PHE A 51 2.65 1.57 -0.94
N LEU A 52 1.78 2.10 -0.09
CA LEU A 52 2.02 2.20 1.35
C LEU A 52 1.83 0.86 2.04
N THR A 53 2.74 0.54 2.96
CA THR A 53 2.63 -0.60 3.86
C THR A 53 2.30 -0.11 5.27
N GLY A 54 1.24 -0.66 5.89
CA GLY A 54 0.64 -0.14 7.12
C GLY A 54 1.52 -0.23 8.38
N GLY A 55 2.51 -1.12 8.38
CA GLY A 55 3.26 -1.51 9.59
C GLY A 55 4.05 -0.41 10.31
N ALA A 56 4.29 0.74 9.70
CA ALA A 56 4.99 1.87 10.34
C ALA A 56 4.07 3.07 10.62
N GLY A 57 2.84 3.00 10.19
CA GLY A 57 1.82 4.03 10.33
C GLY A 57 1.48 4.74 9.02
N VAL A 58 0.18 4.95 8.85
CA VAL A 58 -0.44 5.64 7.71
C VAL A 58 -1.55 6.57 8.19
N VAL A 59 -1.93 7.54 7.37
CA VAL A 59 -3.10 8.40 7.61
C VAL A 59 -3.95 8.47 6.35
N PHE A 60 -5.22 8.18 6.52
CA PHE A 60 -6.22 8.15 5.45
C PHE A 60 -6.84 9.52 5.24
N PRO A 61 -6.98 10.02 3.99
CA PRO A 61 -7.84 11.15 3.69
C PRO A 61 -9.31 10.72 3.71
N GLN A 62 -10.20 11.66 3.96
CA GLN A 62 -11.64 11.38 4.08
C GLN A 62 -12.22 10.72 2.82
N ARG A 63 -11.76 11.12 1.63
CA ARG A 63 -12.17 10.51 0.36
C ARG A 63 -11.87 9.02 0.29
N LEU A 64 -10.68 8.61 0.78
CA LEU A 64 -10.32 7.19 0.82
C LEU A 64 -11.18 6.41 1.84
N ILE A 65 -11.47 7.02 2.99
CA ILE A 65 -12.36 6.41 3.99
C ILE A 65 -13.75 6.19 3.39
N GLY A 66 -14.30 7.17 2.66
CA GLY A 66 -15.57 7.03 1.95
C GLY A 66 -15.53 5.90 0.93
N GLN A 67 -14.49 5.84 0.09
CA GLN A 67 -14.29 4.77 -0.89
C GLN A 67 -14.22 3.38 -0.25
N MET A 68 -13.47 3.24 0.85
CA MET A 68 -13.37 1.98 1.59
C MET A 68 -14.73 1.56 2.19
N HIS A 69 -15.49 2.53 2.68
CA HIS A 69 -16.83 2.27 3.21
C HIS A 69 -17.78 1.77 2.12
N GLU A 70 -17.78 2.40 0.95
CA GLU A 70 -18.58 1.98 -0.21
C GLU A 70 -18.17 0.60 -0.75
N ALA A 71 -16.88 0.27 -0.73
CA ALA A 71 -16.35 -1.02 -1.16
C ALA A 71 -16.67 -2.16 -0.17
N GLY A 72 -17.05 -1.84 1.06
CA GLY A 72 -17.50 -2.78 2.08
C GLY A 72 -16.43 -3.80 2.48
N ASP A 73 -16.81 -5.06 2.54
CA ASP A 73 -15.97 -6.18 3.00
C ASP A 73 -15.36 -7.01 1.84
N SER A 74 -15.33 -6.46 0.64
CA SER A 74 -14.78 -7.13 -0.56
C SER A 74 -13.33 -7.64 -0.40
N PHE A 75 -12.57 -7.07 0.54
CA PHE A 75 -11.23 -7.56 0.88
C PHE A 75 -11.23 -9.00 1.40
N THR A 76 -12.32 -9.46 2.01
CA THR A 76 -12.42 -10.82 2.57
C THR A 76 -12.31 -11.91 1.49
N GLU A 77 -12.70 -11.58 0.25
CA GLU A 77 -12.66 -12.49 -0.88
C GLU A 77 -11.34 -12.38 -1.65
N THR A 78 -10.83 -11.15 -1.85
CA THR A 78 -9.71 -10.90 -2.76
C THR A 78 -8.35 -10.82 -2.06
N CYS A 79 -8.30 -10.25 -0.85
CA CYS A 79 -7.04 -10.09 -0.10
C CYS A 79 -7.21 -10.23 1.43
N PRO A 80 -7.67 -11.39 1.91
CA PRO A 80 -8.02 -11.60 3.32
C PRO A 80 -6.82 -11.54 4.29
N ARG A 81 -5.58 -11.55 3.78
CA ARG A 81 -4.35 -11.58 4.57
C ARG A 81 -3.41 -10.40 4.32
N ALA A 82 -3.79 -9.45 3.49
CA ALA A 82 -2.98 -8.28 3.11
C ALA A 82 -3.87 -7.06 2.90
N ASP A 83 -4.36 -6.49 4.00
CA ASP A 83 -5.22 -5.31 4.02
C ASP A 83 -4.60 -4.10 3.31
N ASP A 84 -3.27 -3.96 3.36
CA ASP A 84 -2.53 -2.93 2.64
C ASP A 84 -2.72 -3.02 1.11
N ILE A 85 -2.85 -4.22 0.53
CA ILE A 85 -3.17 -4.38 -0.90
C ILE A 85 -4.52 -3.76 -1.21
N TRP A 86 -5.56 -4.16 -0.47
CA TRP A 86 -6.91 -3.65 -0.69
C TRP A 86 -6.99 -2.12 -0.52
N ILE A 87 -6.38 -1.60 0.55
CA ILE A 87 -6.37 -0.16 0.85
C ILE A 87 -5.72 0.65 -0.27
N ASN A 88 -4.55 0.21 -0.78
CA ASN A 88 -3.88 0.90 -1.88
C ASN A 88 -4.70 0.84 -3.18
N VAL A 89 -5.38 -0.28 -3.46
CA VAL A 89 -6.28 -0.39 -4.61
C VAL A 89 -7.49 0.54 -4.46
N GLN A 90 -8.06 0.67 -3.25
CA GLN A 90 -9.13 1.64 -3.02
C GLN A 90 -8.64 3.08 -3.18
N ALA A 91 -7.41 3.41 -2.76
CA ALA A 91 -6.81 4.73 -2.98
C ALA A 91 -6.67 5.03 -4.48
N LEU A 92 -6.18 4.06 -5.26
CA LEU A 92 -6.05 4.16 -6.72
C LEU A 92 -7.41 4.44 -7.37
N ARG A 93 -8.45 3.65 -7.05
CA ARG A 93 -9.82 3.79 -7.57
C ARG A 93 -10.49 5.11 -7.18
N ALA A 94 -10.18 5.61 -5.98
CA ALA A 94 -10.64 6.92 -5.52
C ALA A 94 -9.89 8.09 -6.18
N GLY A 95 -8.84 7.85 -6.96
CA GLY A 95 -7.96 8.90 -7.47
C GLY A 95 -7.25 9.67 -6.35
N VAL A 96 -6.97 9.00 -5.24
CA VAL A 96 -6.25 9.57 -4.09
C VAL A 96 -4.76 9.38 -4.31
N VAL A 97 -4.02 10.49 -4.29
CA VAL A 97 -2.56 10.45 -4.38
C VAL A 97 -1.99 9.79 -3.14
N THR A 98 -1.14 8.80 -3.34
CA THR A 98 -0.40 8.12 -2.28
C THR A 98 0.99 8.74 -2.15
N ARG A 99 1.47 8.99 -0.92
CA ARG A 99 2.77 9.62 -0.68
C ARG A 99 3.54 8.96 0.45
N ARG A 100 4.83 8.68 0.20
CA ARG A 100 5.77 8.34 1.26
C ARG A 100 6.31 9.61 1.93
N VAL A 101 6.19 9.69 3.26
CA VAL A 101 6.69 10.82 4.05
C VAL A 101 7.87 10.40 4.95
N PRO A 102 8.75 11.35 5.34
CA PRO A 102 9.90 11.03 6.16
C PRO A 102 9.49 10.53 7.55
N CYS A 103 10.10 9.45 7.99
CA CYS A 103 9.97 8.92 9.35
C CYS A 103 11.13 9.41 10.21
N ARG A 104 10.82 10.07 11.34
CA ARG A 104 11.81 10.47 12.35
C ARG A 104 11.95 9.45 13.48
N GLY A 105 11.64 8.20 13.22
CA GLY A 105 11.70 7.12 14.19
C GLY A 105 12.02 5.80 13.52
N PHE A 106 12.12 4.75 14.31
CA PHE A 106 12.30 3.39 13.82
C PHE A 106 11.13 2.51 14.27
N ALA A 107 10.78 1.55 13.44
CA ALA A 107 9.82 0.52 13.81
C ALA A 107 10.55 -0.58 14.58
N LEU A 108 10.06 -0.90 15.77
CA LEU A 108 10.54 -2.05 16.53
C LEU A 108 9.78 -3.29 16.08
N SER A 109 10.52 -4.31 15.65
CA SER A 109 9.96 -5.65 15.44
C SER A 109 10.09 -6.45 16.73
N PHE A 110 9.00 -7.04 17.20
CA PHE A 110 9.06 -7.95 18.34
C PHE A 110 9.62 -9.31 17.86
N PRO A 111 10.65 -9.88 18.50
CA PRO A 111 11.28 -11.11 18.06
C PRO A 111 10.30 -12.28 17.84
N ARG A 112 9.25 -12.38 18.65
CA ARG A 112 8.22 -13.41 18.52
C ARG A 112 7.22 -13.20 17.38
N SER A 113 7.13 -12.01 16.80
CA SER A 113 6.26 -11.74 15.65
C SER A 113 6.87 -12.14 14.31
N GLN A 114 8.12 -12.58 14.29
CA GLN A 114 8.89 -12.97 13.11
C GLN A 114 9.06 -14.49 12.97
N GLY A 115 8.35 -15.29 13.78
CA GLY A 115 8.45 -16.76 13.79
C GLY A 115 7.65 -17.44 12.67
N GLU A 116 7.67 -18.79 12.67
CA GLU A 116 6.84 -19.60 11.78
C GLU A 116 5.36 -19.23 11.93
N GLY A 117 4.69 -18.93 10.80
CA GLY A 117 3.31 -18.42 10.78
C GLY A 117 3.19 -16.89 10.75
N ALA A 118 4.30 -16.15 10.72
CA ALA A 118 4.25 -14.72 10.48
C ALA A 118 3.64 -14.43 9.09
N LEU A 119 2.75 -13.45 9.00
CA LEU A 119 2.11 -13.02 7.75
C LEU A 119 3.13 -12.74 6.64
N HIS A 120 4.29 -12.22 6.99
CA HIS A 120 5.38 -11.97 6.05
C HIS A 120 5.85 -13.25 5.34
N THR A 121 5.94 -14.40 6.03
CA THR A 121 6.38 -15.66 5.45
C THR A 121 5.41 -16.15 4.38
N ASP A 122 4.11 -16.07 4.64
CA ASP A 122 3.08 -16.48 3.68
C ASP A 122 2.89 -15.43 2.56
N ASN A 123 2.84 -14.15 2.93
CA ASN A 123 2.52 -13.08 1.98
C ASN A 123 3.67 -12.78 1.02
N VAL A 124 4.92 -12.77 1.50
CA VAL A 124 6.09 -12.49 0.64
C VAL A 124 6.79 -13.78 0.24
N GLY A 125 7.15 -14.63 1.21
CA GLY A 125 7.97 -15.83 0.97
C GLY A 125 7.28 -16.90 0.12
N ARG A 126 5.94 -16.98 0.12
CA ARG A 126 5.15 -17.96 -0.64
C ARG A 126 4.29 -17.35 -1.74
N GLY A 127 4.58 -16.12 -2.16
CA GLY A 127 3.84 -15.42 -3.21
C GLY A 127 2.38 -15.10 -2.86
N GLY A 128 2.06 -14.99 -1.57
CA GLY A 128 0.71 -14.65 -1.09
C GLY A 128 0.25 -13.29 -1.56
N ASN A 129 1.16 -12.29 -1.54
CA ASN A 129 0.85 -10.96 -2.03
C ASN A 129 0.58 -10.93 -3.54
N ASP A 130 1.35 -11.68 -4.34
CA ASP A 130 1.15 -11.72 -5.80
C ASP A 130 -0.22 -12.28 -6.14
N ARG A 131 -0.66 -13.36 -5.46
CA ARG A 131 -2.01 -13.91 -5.65
C ARG A 131 -3.09 -12.94 -5.24
N GLN A 132 -2.92 -12.24 -4.12
CA GLN A 132 -3.90 -11.26 -3.63
C GLN A 132 -3.94 -10.01 -4.52
N LEU A 133 -2.81 -9.54 -5.03
CA LEU A 133 -2.74 -8.47 -6.04
C LEU A 133 -3.50 -8.87 -7.32
N ALA A 134 -3.23 -10.06 -7.85
CA ALA A 134 -3.91 -10.57 -9.04
C ALA A 134 -5.42 -10.74 -8.85
N ALA A 135 -5.87 -11.10 -7.63
CA ALA A 135 -7.29 -11.22 -7.32
C ALA A 135 -7.99 -9.88 -7.09
N THR A 136 -7.25 -8.83 -6.72
CA THR A 136 -7.82 -7.53 -6.33
C THR A 136 -7.79 -6.52 -7.47
N LEU A 137 -6.70 -6.48 -8.25
CA LEU A 137 -6.53 -5.53 -9.35
C LEU A 137 -7.35 -5.93 -10.57
N THR A 138 -7.96 -4.94 -11.21
CA THR A 138 -8.66 -5.06 -12.49
C THR A 138 -7.80 -4.50 -13.62
N PRO A 139 -8.10 -4.81 -14.90
CA PRO A 139 -7.42 -4.18 -16.04
C PRO A 139 -7.43 -2.65 -15.97
N GLY A 140 -8.55 -2.04 -15.55
CA GLY A 140 -8.64 -0.59 -15.38
C GLY A 140 -7.71 -0.03 -14.29
N ASP A 141 -7.44 -0.79 -13.23
CA ASP A 141 -6.46 -0.39 -12.20
C ASP A 141 -5.03 -0.44 -12.79
N LEU A 142 -4.73 -1.44 -13.64
CA LEU A 142 -3.44 -1.54 -14.33
C LEU A 142 -3.24 -0.40 -15.34
N ASP A 143 -4.30 0.03 -16.03
CA ASP A 143 -4.24 1.19 -16.94
C ASP A 143 -3.84 2.46 -16.18
N VAL A 144 -4.38 2.68 -14.98
CA VAL A 144 -4.00 3.83 -14.13
C VAL A 144 -2.54 3.73 -13.68
N LEU A 145 -2.08 2.53 -13.31
CA LEU A 145 -0.68 2.30 -12.94
C LEU A 145 0.27 2.51 -14.12
N ASN A 146 -0.12 2.15 -15.34
CA ASN A 146 0.67 2.35 -16.54
C ASN A 146 0.75 3.81 -16.99
N ALA A 147 -0.29 4.61 -16.69
CA ALA A 147 -0.34 6.02 -17.05
C ALA A 147 0.48 6.93 -16.10
N GLY A 148 0.82 6.47 -14.90
CA GLY A 148 1.61 7.19 -13.88
C GLY A 148 3.01 6.66 -13.77
#